data_68b0a52f728d4ef28da03a40e60ad3f6
#
_entry.id   68b0a52f728d4ef28da03a40e60ad3f6
#
_cell.length_a   1.000
_cell.length_b   1.000
_cell.length_c   1.000
_cell.angle_alpha   90.00
_cell.angle_beta   90.00
_cell.angle_gamma   90.00
#
_symmetry.space_group_name_H-M   'P 1'
#
loop_
_entity.id
_entity.type
_entity.pdbx_description
1 polymer ?
#
loop_
_entity_poly.entity_id
_entity_poly.type
_entity_poly.pdbx_seq_one_letter_code
_entity_poly.pdbx_strand_id
1 'polypeptide(L)'
;MNRTNKDLFEQYALMGKALSNSNRLEIMSLLIQAPKTVENIAKETELTVANASKHLQTLLKAHLVKNRKYKNYIYYEVFDENIEKLLTLFFETAQEQLTKANAIIESFAQPSEEEYILSIEDLEEKMQKNEIVLVDVRPSEEYLTAHIPGAISMPVQELEKRIASLPKDKEVVAYCRGPHCLMSEEAIMILEKHGRQAVRFSQSVNDWNLHHVAI
;
A
#
# COMPACT_ATOMS: atom_id res chain seq x y z
N MET A 1 23.59 -31.29 16.69
CA MET A 1 23.40 -30.12 15.78
C MET A 1 24.72 -29.34 15.79
N ASN A 2 25.34 -29.14 14.64
CA ASN A 2 26.71 -28.58 14.56
C ASN A 2 26.66 -27.08 14.94
N ARG A 3 27.70 -26.56 15.63
CA ARG A 3 27.81 -25.18 16.11
C ARG A 3 27.60 -24.17 14.96
N THR A 4 28.10 -24.48 13.77
CA THR A 4 27.95 -23.70 12.54
C THR A 4 26.48 -23.46 12.13
N ASN A 5 25.59 -24.45 12.32
CA ASN A 5 24.17 -24.31 12.02
C ASN A 5 23.47 -23.34 13.00
N LYS A 6 23.87 -23.35 14.27
CA LYS A 6 23.28 -22.46 15.27
C LYS A 6 23.61 -20.99 14.97
N ASP A 7 24.89 -20.72 14.66
CA ASP A 7 25.36 -19.38 14.32
C ASP A 7 24.65 -18.82 13.07
N LEU A 8 24.41 -19.69 12.06
CA LEU A 8 23.65 -19.33 10.86
C LEU A 8 22.21 -18.95 11.18
N PHE A 9 21.51 -19.74 12.00
CA PHE A 9 20.13 -19.42 12.41
C PHE A 9 20.04 -18.17 13.27
N GLU A 10 21.09 -17.86 14.07
CA GLU A 10 21.17 -16.59 14.79
C GLU A 10 21.21 -15.40 13.84
N GLN A 11 21.92 -15.51 12.69
CA GLN A 11 21.92 -14.47 11.66
C GLN A 11 20.53 -14.33 10.98
N TYR A 12 19.88 -15.46 10.63
CA TYR A 12 18.51 -15.39 10.10
C TYR A 12 17.52 -14.78 11.08
N ALA A 13 17.69 -15.05 12.38
CA ALA A 13 16.85 -14.49 13.42
C ALA A 13 16.94 -12.94 13.53
N LEU A 14 18.02 -12.31 13.04
CA LEU A 14 18.12 -10.84 13.03
C LEU A 14 17.03 -10.22 12.16
N MET A 15 16.77 -10.80 10.98
CA MET A 15 15.71 -10.33 10.10
C MET A 15 14.32 -10.53 10.73
N GLY A 16 14.05 -11.70 11.28
CA GLY A 16 12.80 -11.96 12.02
C GLY A 16 12.58 -11.02 13.20
N LYS A 17 13.62 -10.76 14.00
CA LYS A 17 13.56 -9.79 15.11
C LYS A 17 13.29 -8.36 14.61
N ALA A 18 13.83 -7.99 13.45
CA ALA A 18 13.57 -6.68 12.87
C ALA A 18 12.09 -6.53 12.44
N LEU A 19 11.44 -7.58 11.99
CA LEU A 19 10.01 -7.57 11.61
C LEU A 19 9.07 -7.73 12.81
N SER A 20 9.49 -8.25 13.95
CA SER A 20 8.64 -8.49 15.12
C SER A 20 8.28 -7.21 15.90
N ASN A 21 7.73 -6.20 15.23
CA ASN A 21 7.27 -4.94 15.81
C ASN A 21 6.28 -4.25 14.87
N SER A 22 5.10 -3.86 15.37
CA SER A 22 4.03 -3.28 14.56
C SER A 22 4.45 -2.02 13.80
N ASN A 23 5.12 -1.07 14.45
CA ASN A 23 5.58 0.17 13.81
C ASN A 23 6.57 -0.11 12.66
N ARG A 24 7.43 -1.14 12.78
CA ARG A 24 8.33 -1.50 11.70
C ARG A 24 7.63 -2.18 10.54
N LEU A 25 6.61 -3.01 10.82
CA LEU A 25 5.77 -3.58 9.77
C LEU A 25 5.00 -2.49 9.03
N GLU A 26 4.46 -1.51 9.75
CA GLU A 26 3.80 -0.34 9.16
C GLU A 26 4.76 0.48 8.31
N ILE A 27 5.97 0.79 8.80
CA ILE A 27 7.02 1.45 8.00
C ILE A 27 7.34 0.67 6.74
N MET A 28 7.48 -0.67 6.84
CA MET A 28 7.76 -1.50 5.67
C MET A 28 6.62 -1.49 4.66
N SER A 29 5.35 -1.51 5.10
CA SER A 29 4.19 -1.40 4.21
C SER A 29 4.15 -0.07 3.44
N LEU A 30 4.59 1.03 4.07
CA LEU A 30 4.74 2.32 3.40
C LEU A 30 5.88 2.33 2.37
N LEU A 31 7.02 1.72 2.71
CA LEU A 31 8.21 1.70 1.86
C LEU A 31 8.08 0.77 0.65
N ILE A 32 7.19 -0.23 0.70
CA ILE A 32 6.79 -1.02 -0.47
C ILE A 32 6.13 -0.13 -1.53
N GLN A 33 5.39 0.88 -1.12
CA GLN A 33 4.66 1.75 -2.06
C GLN A 33 5.56 2.78 -2.75
N ALA A 34 6.50 3.38 -2.01
CA ALA A 34 7.44 4.37 -2.55
C ALA A 34 8.59 4.66 -1.58
N PRO A 35 9.75 5.13 -2.07
CA PRO A 35 10.79 5.69 -1.23
C PRO A 35 10.29 6.91 -0.45
N LYS A 36 10.56 6.98 0.86
CA LYS A 36 10.10 8.07 1.74
C LYS A 36 11.23 8.62 2.61
N THR A 37 11.12 9.90 2.99
CA THR A 37 12.00 10.50 4.01
C THR A 37 11.54 10.11 5.41
N VAL A 38 12.42 10.27 6.41
CA VAL A 38 12.06 9.98 7.81
C VAL A 38 10.91 10.86 8.31
N GLU A 39 10.82 12.09 7.83
CA GLU A 39 9.75 13.03 8.17
C GLU A 39 8.39 12.56 7.63
N ASN A 40 8.36 12.11 6.37
CA ASN A 40 7.14 11.57 5.75
C ASN A 40 6.70 10.28 6.46
N ILE A 41 7.63 9.37 6.74
CA ILE A 41 7.34 8.15 7.49
C ILE A 41 6.78 8.50 8.87
N ALA A 42 7.43 9.41 9.62
CA ALA A 42 6.98 9.82 10.94
C ALA A 42 5.56 10.40 10.92
N LYS A 43 5.25 11.22 9.90
CA LYS A 43 3.92 11.81 9.71
C LYS A 43 2.86 10.74 9.40
N GLU A 44 3.15 9.80 8.49
CA GLU A 44 2.18 8.79 8.06
C GLU A 44 1.94 7.70 9.12
N THR A 45 2.94 7.42 9.99
CA THR A 45 2.84 6.43 11.08
C THR A 45 2.51 7.05 12.44
N GLU A 46 2.24 8.34 12.50
CA GLU A 46 2.01 9.10 13.74
C GLU A 46 3.14 8.97 14.79
N LEU A 47 4.35 8.61 14.32
CA LEU A 47 5.53 8.52 15.16
C LEU A 47 6.25 9.86 15.25
N THR A 48 7.04 10.05 16.32
CA THR A 48 8.04 11.12 16.31
C THR A 48 9.16 10.80 15.33
N VAL A 49 9.78 11.82 14.73
CA VAL A 49 10.93 11.64 13.82
C VAL A 49 12.06 10.82 14.47
N ALA A 50 12.29 11.03 15.77
CA ALA A 50 13.30 10.28 16.52
C ALA A 50 12.95 8.78 16.62
N ASN A 51 11.67 8.42 16.85
CA ASN A 51 11.22 7.04 16.90
C ASN A 51 11.25 6.38 15.51
N ALA A 52 10.75 7.07 14.48
CA ALA A 52 10.83 6.58 13.11
C ALA A 52 12.30 6.32 12.70
N SER A 53 13.21 7.26 13.01
CA SER A 53 14.65 7.08 12.77
C SER A 53 15.22 5.85 13.47
N LYS A 54 14.83 5.59 14.74
CA LYS A 54 15.28 4.41 15.50
C LYS A 54 14.80 3.11 14.85
N HIS A 55 13.54 3.06 14.40
CA HIS A 55 12.99 1.91 13.69
C HIS A 55 13.72 1.69 12.35
N LEU A 56 13.95 2.74 11.57
CA LEU A 56 14.69 2.69 10.31
C LEU A 56 16.12 2.20 10.50
N GLN A 57 16.83 2.62 11.57
CA GLN A 57 18.17 2.09 11.89
C GLN A 57 18.14 0.58 12.17
N THR A 58 17.09 0.07 12.81
CA THR A 58 16.92 -1.37 13.04
C THR A 58 16.70 -2.12 11.72
N LEU A 59 15.88 -1.59 10.84
CA LEU A 59 15.61 -2.14 9.53
C LEU A 59 16.85 -2.10 8.61
N LEU A 60 17.63 -1.01 8.64
CA LEU A 60 18.91 -0.89 7.93
C LEU A 60 19.91 -1.96 8.38
N LYS A 61 20.07 -2.19 9.69
CA LYS A 61 20.97 -3.22 10.24
C LYS A 61 20.56 -4.64 9.85
N ALA A 62 19.28 -4.88 9.60
CA ALA A 62 18.75 -6.15 9.15
C ALA A 62 18.72 -6.29 7.61
N HIS A 63 19.23 -5.30 6.88
CA HIS A 63 19.19 -5.24 5.39
C HIS A 63 17.77 -5.40 4.82
N LEU A 64 16.74 -4.94 5.54
CA LEU A 64 15.37 -4.88 5.04
C LEU A 64 15.10 -3.60 4.26
N VAL A 65 15.81 -2.54 4.59
CA VAL A 65 15.77 -1.26 3.87
C VAL A 65 17.17 -0.79 3.54
N LYS A 66 17.27 0.05 2.53
CA LYS A 66 18.45 0.84 2.20
C LYS A 66 18.09 2.31 2.21
N ASN A 67 19.09 3.18 2.20
CA ASN A 67 18.86 4.61 2.06
C ASN A 67 19.71 5.19 0.93
N ARG A 68 19.24 6.29 0.37
CA ARG A 68 19.96 7.09 -0.61
C ARG A 68 19.79 8.58 -0.33
N LYS A 69 20.83 9.33 -0.54
CA LYS A 69 20.76 10.79 -0.45
C LYS A 69 20.35 11.35 -1.81
N TYR A 70 19.33 12.20 -1.81
CA TYR A 70 18.95 12.97 -2.97
C TYR A 70 18.73 14.44 -2.56
N LYS A 71 19.53 15.35 -3.13
CA LYS A 71 19.62 16.74 -2.70
C LYS A 71 19.93 16.83 -1.18
N ASN A 72 19.06 17.46 -0.42
CA ASN A 72 19.19 17.65 1.03
C ASN A 72 18.46 16.60 1.87
N TYR A 73 17.83 15.61 1.23
CA TYR A 73 16.99 14.62 1.90
C TYR A 73 17.61 13.23 1.82
N ILE A 74 17.33 12.42 2.85
CA ILE A 74 17.64 10.99 2.87
C ILE A 74 16.32 10.25 2.65
N TYR A 75 16.26 9.48 1.56
CA TYR A 75 15.15 8.61 1.24
C TYR A 75 15.48 7.19 1.67
N TYR A 76 14.51 6.54 2.30
CA TYR A 76 14.54 5.13 2.64
C TYR A 76 13.64 4.38 1.67
N GLU A 77 14.07 3.19 1.29
CA GLU A 77 13.33 2.29 0.38
C GLU A 77 13.58 0.83 0.77
N VAL A 78 12.73 -0.09 0.35
CA VAL A 78 12.99 -1.52 0.53
C VAL A 78 14.33 -1.89 -0.10
N PHE A 79 15.01 -2.88 0.50
CA PHE A 79 16.38 -3.19 0.08
C PHE A 79 16.42 -3.66 -1.37
N ASP A 80 15.54 -4.59 -1.75
CA ASP A 80 15.39 -5.10 -3.10
C ASP A 80 13.98 -5.74 -3.30
N GLU A 81 13.73 -6.23 -4.50
CA GLU A 81 12.48 -6.89 -4.90
C GLU A 81 12.20 -8.18 -4.08
N ASN A 82 13.22 -8.90 -3.62
CA ASN A 82 13.00 -10.10 -2.82
C ASN A 82 12.44 -9.76 -1.44
N ILE A 83 12.89 -8.64 -0.85
CA ILE A 83 12.32 -8.13 0.41
C ILE A 83 10.87 -7.70 0.22
N GLU A 84 10.56 -7.08 -0.91
CA GLU A 84 9.18 -6.70 -1.26
C GLU A 84 8.28 -7.94 -1.36
N LYS A 85 8.67 -8.95 -2.14
CA LYS A 85 7.96 -10.23 -2.27
C LYS A 85 7.77 -10.95 -0.94
N LEU A 86 8.83 -10.98 -0.11
CA LEU A 86 8.76 -11.57 1.23
C LEU A 86 7.70 -10.89 2.10
N LEU A 87 7.66 -9.57 2.09
CA LEU A 87 6.72 -8.80 2.91
C LEU A 87 5.29 -8.92 2.39
N THR A 88 5.07 -8.89 1.09
CA THR A 88 3.76 -9.11 0.48
C THR A 88 3.22 -10.46 0.92
N LEU A 89 3.97 -11.54 0.71
CA LEU A 89 3.58 -12.88 1.14
C LEU A 89 3.39 -12.99 2.67
N PHE A 90 4.21 -12.29 3.46
CA PHE A 90 4.06 -12.24 4.92
C PHE A 90 2.73 -11.60 5.33
N PHE A 91 2.35 -10.47 4.74
CA PHE A 91 1.09 -9.79 5.04
C PHE A 91 -0.12 -10.62 4.61
N GLU A 92 -0.10 -11.21 3.41
CA GLU A 92 -1.14 -12.11 2.91
C GLU A 92 -1.32 -13.32 3.84
N THR A 93 -0.22 -14.00 4.17
CA THR A 93 -0.26 -15.16 5.07
C THR A 93 -0.75 -14.77 6.47
N ALA A 94 -0.29 -13.65 7.01
CA ALA A 94 -0.74 -13.18 8.33
C ALA A 94 -2.24 -12.88 8.35
N GLN A 95 -2.76 -12.32 7.26
CA GLN A 95 -4.19 -12.08 7.12
C GLN A 95 -4.98 -13.38 7.09
N GLU A 96 -4.58 -14.34 6.25
CA GLU A 96 -5.28 -15.63 6.13
C GLU A 96 -5.28 -16.43 7.43
N GLN A 97 -4.18 -16.42 8.16
CA GLN A 97 -3.98 -17.26 9.34
C GLN A 97 -4.46 -16.63 10.65
N LEU A 98 -4.56 -15.30 10.72
CA LEU A 98 -4.92 -14.60 11.97
C LEU A 98 -6.37 -14.12 11.93
N THR A 99 -7.28 -14.89 12.53
CA THR A 99 -8.73 -14.58 12.61
C THR A 99 -9.03 -13.14 13.07
N LYS A 100 -8.21 -12.58 13.98
CA LYS A 100 -8.37 -11.19 14.41
C LYS A 100 -7.96 -10.18 13.33
N ALA A 101 -6.98 -10.51 12.50
CA ALA A 101 -6.60 -9.63 11.38
C ALA A 101 -7.75 -9.55 10.38
N ASN A 102 -8.35 -10.68 10.00
CA ASN A 102 -9.54 -10.71 9.16
C ASN A 102 -10.70 -9.93 9.76
N ALA A 103 -11.03 -10.14 11.05
CA ALA A 103 -12.11 -9.42 11.71
C ALA A 103 -11.90 -7.89 11.75
N ILE A 104 -10.64 -7.44 11.87
CA ILE A 104 -10.32 -6.02 11.78
C ILE A 104 -10.57 -5.52 10.36
N ILE A 105 -10.10 -6.22 9.35
CA ILE A 105 -10.31 -5.84 7.93
C ILE A 105 -11.81 -5.81 7.60
N GLU A 106 -12.56 -6.86 7.96
CA GLU A 106 -13.99 -6.96 7.77
C GLU A 106 -14.77 -5.84 8.50
N SER A 107 -14.25 -5.36 9.65
CA SER A 107 -14.88 -4.26 10.39
C SER A 107 -14.72 -2.90 9.70
N PHE A 108 -13.74 -2.77 8.83
CA PHE A 108 -13.54 -1.57 8.00
C PHE A 108 -14.23 -1.67 6.64
N ALA A 109 -14.33 -2.87 6.08
CA ALA A 109 -15.18 -3.13 4.95
C ALA A 109 -16.63 -3.08 5.46
N GLN A 110 -17.34 -1.94 5.29
CA GLN A 110 -18.79 -1.95 5.43
C GLN A 110 -19.32 -2.73 4.22
N PRO A 111 -19.86 -3.94 4.41
CA PRO A 111 -20.48 -4.62 3.29
C PRO A 111 -21.74 -3.82 2.93
N SER A 112 -21.72 -3.09 1.84
CA SER A 112 -22.95 -2.91 1.08
C SER A 112 -23.41 -4.31 0.68
N GLU A 113 -24.69 -4.63 0.83
CA GLU A 113 -25.24 -5.99 0.62
C GLU A 113 -24.96 -6.60 -0.76
N GLU A 114 -24.23 -5.90 -1.64
CA GLU A 114 -23.77 -6.31 -2.98
C GLU A 114 -22.40 -5.66 -3.29
N GLU A 115 -21.37 -5.97 -2.51
CA GLU A 115 -20.02 -5.52 -2.92
C GLU A 115 -19.54 -6.36 -4.11
N TYR A 116 -19.74 -5.83 -5.31
CA TYR A 116 -19.14 -6.37 -6.52
C TYR A 116 -17.61 -6.18 -6.44
N ILE A 117 -16.89 -7.26 -6.13
CA ILE A 117 -15.42 -7.27 -6.11
C ILE A 117 -14.95 -7.21 -7.57
N LEU A 118 -14.50 -6.04 -7.99
CA LEU A 118 -13.96 -5.83 -9.33
C LEU A 118 -12.62 -6.61 -9.47
N SER A 119 -12.55 -7.54 -10.42
CA SER A 119 -11.30 -8.21 -10.78
C SER A 119 -10.40 -7.30 -11.62
N ILE A 120 -9.13 -7.68 -11.85
CA ILE A 120 -8.24 -6.93 -12.76
C ILE A 120 -8.80 -6.96 -14.17
N GLU A 121 -9.28 -8.11 -14.62
CA GLU A 121 -9.87 -8.30 -15.94
C GLU A 121 -11.12 -7.44 -16.15
N ASP A 122 -12.01 -7.38 -15.14
CA ASP A 122 -13.20 -6.52 -15.19
C ASP A 122 -12.81 -5.04 -15.25
N LEU A 123 -11.80 -4.63 -14.47
CA LEU A 123 -11.27 -3.28 -14.48
C LEU A 123 -10.74 -2.91 -15.87
N GLU A 124 -9.94 -3.78 -16.47
CA GLU A 124 -9.40 -3.58 -17.81
C GLU A 124 -10.50 -3.47 -18.87
N GLU A 125 -11.49 -4.36 -18.82
CA GLU A 125 -12.61 -4.34 -19.75
C GLU A 125 -13.39 -3.03 -19.67
N LYS A 126 -13.72 -2.58 -18.44
CA LYS A 126 -14.42 -1.30 -18.22
C LYS A 126 -13.57 -0.10 -18.65
N MET A 127 -12.24 -0.13 -18.44
CA MET A 127 -11.32 0.92 -18.91
C MET A 127 -11.27 0.98 -20.43
N GLN A 128 -11.16 -0.17 -21.12
CA GLN A 128 -11.15 -0.26 -22.59
C GLN A 128 -12.46 0.25 -23.20
N LYS A 129 -13.59 -0.02 -22.58
CA LYS A 129 -14.92 0.48 -22.98
C LYS A 129 -15.14 1.95 -22.61
N ASN A 130 -14.20 2.57 -21.89
CA ASN A 130 -14.30 3.96 -21.44
C ASN A 130 -15.53 4.23 -20.53
N GLU A 131 -15.99 3.21 -19.81
CA GLU A 131 -17.15 3.25 -18.93
C GLU A 131 -16.84 3.85 -17.56
N ILE A 132 -15.58 3.79 -17.13
CA ILE A 132 -15.12 4.24 -15.82
C ILE A 132 -14.04 5.33 -15.91
N VAL A 133 -13.81 5.99 -14.79
CA VAL A 133 -12.60 6.76 -14.52
C VAL A 133 -11.89 6.15 -13.31
N LEU A 134 -10.64 5.70 -13.52
CA LEU A 134 -9.82 5.12 -12.47
C LEU A 134 -9.07 6.22 -11.71
N VAL A 135 -9.17 6.20 -10.39
CA VAL A 135 -8.60 7.22 -9.50
C VAL A 135 -7.67 6.59 -8.48
N ASP A 136 -6.42 7.05 -8.46
CA ASP A 136 -5.44 6.71 -7.43
C ASP A 136 -5.56 7.71 -6.27
N VAL A 137 -6.04 7.25 -5.12
CA VAL A 137 -6.27 8.11 -3.95
C VAL A 137 -5.09 8.15 -2.97
N ARG A 138 -3.98 7.50 -3.33
CA ARG A 138 -2.73 7.54 -2.56
C ARG A 138 -2.06 8.92 -2.68
N PRO A 139 -1.11 9.23 -1.78
CA PRO A 139 -0.26 10.41 -1.92
C PRO A 139 0.37 10.50 -3.33
N SER A 140 0.44 11.71 -3.89
CA SER A 140 0.96 11.93 -5.25
C SER A 140 2.39 11.38 -5.45
N GLU A 141 3.20 11.29 -4.40
CA GLU A 141 4.54 10.72 -4.46
C GLU A 141 4.52 9.21 -4.80
N GLU A 142 3.52 8.49 -4.30
CA GLU A 142 3.32 7.06 -4.61
C GLU A 142 2.85 6.86 -6.04
N TYR A 143 1.88 7.68 -6.48
CA TYR A 143 1.44 7.69 -7.87
C TYR A 143 2.60 7.96 -8.84
N LEU A 144 3.47 8.92 -8.54
CA LEU A 144 4.63 9.25 -9.38
C LEU A 144 5.67 8.13 -9.41
N THR A 145 5.73 7.30 -8.37
CA THR A 145 6.64 6.14 -8.31
C THR A 145 6.13 5.00 -9.19
N ALA A 146 4.87 4.61 -9.01
CA ALA A 146 4.18 3.62 -9.83
C ALA A 146 2.67 3.77 -9.66
N HIS A 147 1.89 3.57 -10.73
CA HIS A 147 0.42 3.62 -10.72
C HIS A 147 -0.16 2.68 -11.78
N ILE A 148 -1.43 2.36 -11.67
CA ILE A 148 -2.15 1.58 -12.68
C ILE A 148 -2.29 2.46 -13.94
N PRO A 149 -1.89 1.98 -15.13
CA PRO A 149 -1.97 2.77 -16.35
C PRO A 149 -3.37 3.34 -16.59
N GLY A 150 -3.44 4.63 -16.93
CA GLY A 150 -4.72 5.34 -17.16
C GLY A 150 -5.38 5.90 -15.90
N ALA A 151 -4.85 5.64 -14.71
CA ALA A 151 -5.36 6.23 -13.47
C ALA A 151 -5.06 7.73 -13.38
N ILE A 152 -5.94 8.46 -12.69
CA ILE A 152 -5.77 9.87 -12.37
C ILE A 152 -5.32 9.98 -10.91
N SER A 153 -4.20 10.66 -10.65
CA SER A 153 -3.78 10.96 -9.28
C SER A 153 -4.74 11.95 -8.62
N MET A 154 -5.38 11.52 -7.55
CA MET A 154 -6.31 12.31 -6.78
C MET A 154 -6.26 11.92 -5.29
N PRO A 155 -5.21 12.35 -4.56
CA PRO A 155 -5.07 12.04 -3.14
C PRO A 155 -6.35 12.30 -2.36
N VAL A 156 -6.70 11.41 -1.44
CA VAL A 156 -7.96 11.47 -0.71
C VAL A 156 -8.19 12.83 -0.03
N GLN A 157 -7.12 13.48 0.46
CA GLN A 157 -7.18 14.82 1.08
C GLN A 157 -7.54 15.94 0.10
N GLU A 158 -7.35 15.71 -1.22
CA GLU A 158 -7.67 16.67 -2.28
C GLU A 158 -8.97 16.32 -3.01
N LEU A 159 -9.50 15.11 -2.80
CA LEU A 159 -10.60 14.53 -3.55
C LEU A 159 -11.83 15.45 -3.55
N GLU A 160 -12.27 15.90 -2.37
CA GLU A 160 -13.46 16.75 -2.24
C GLU A 160 -13.37 18.05 -3.08
N LYS A 161 -12.18 18.64 -3.17
CA LYS A 161 -11.92 19.87 -3.94
C LYS A 161 -11.87 19.61 -5.44
N ARG A 162 -11.59 18.39 -5.86
CA ARG A 162 -11.30 18.02 -7.25
C ARG A 162 -12.39 17.17 -7.91
N ILE A 163 -13.40 16.72 -7.16
CA ILE A 163 -14.52 15.90 -7.68
C ILE A 163 -15.14 16.51 -8.94
N ALA A 164 -15.29 17.84 -8.98
CA ALA A 164 -15.89 18.53 -10.11
C ALA A 164 -15.11 18.37 -11.44
N SER A 165 -13.83 17.98 -11.37
CA SER A 165 -13.00 17.71 -12.55
C SER A 165 -13.19 16.30 -13.13
N LEU A 166 -13.85 15.39 -12.40
CA LEU A 166 -14.12 14.04 -12.89
C LEU A 166 -15.30 14.02 -13.87
N PRO A 167 -15.25 13.20 -14.93
CA PRO A 167 -16.35 13.02 -15.88
C PRO A 167 -17.64 12.64 -15.12
N LYS A 168 -18.75 13.32 -15.41
CA LYS A 168 -20.04 13.11 -14.70
C LYS A 168 -20.79 11.87 -15.17
N ASP A 169 -20.52 11.44 -16.37
CA ASP A 169 -21.17 10.35 -17.09
C ASP A 169 -20.49 8.98 -16.88
N LYS A 170 -19.48 8.91 -16.02
CA LYS A 170 -18.74 7.69 -15.75
C LYS A 170 -18.78 7.32 -14.28
N GLU A 171 -18.76 6.01 -14.02
CA GLU A 171 -18.51 5.45 -12.71
C GLU A 171 -17.06 5.75 -12.28
N VAL A 172 -16.85 6.08 -11.02
CA VAL A 172 -15.51 6.30 -10.46
C VAL A 172 -15.03 5.01 -9.81
N VAL A 173 -13.89 4.51 -10.23
CA VAL A 173 -13.23 3.39 -9.55
C VAL A 173 -12.04 3.93 -8.79
N ALA A 174 -12.06 3.82 -7.46
CA ALA A 174 -11.00 4.30 -6.59
C ALA A 174 -10.15 3.14 -6.06
N TYR A 175 -8.83 3.28 -6.12
CA TYR A 175 -7.90 2.32 -5.53
C TYR A 175 -6.85 2.99 -4.67
N CYS A 176 -6.24 2.19 -3.78
CA CYS A 176 -5.15 2.63 -2.92
C CYS A 176 -4.03 1.57 -2.79
N ARG A 177 -3.53 1.30 -1.59
CA ARG A 177 -2.40 0.38 -1.33
C ARG A 177 -2.79 -1.09 -1.27
N GLY A 178 -4.03 -1.43 -1.60
CA GLY A 178 -4.57 -2.80 -1.53
C GLY A 178 -5.68 -2.95 -0.48
N PRO A 179 -6.06 -4.20 -0.15
CA PRO A 179 -7.28 -4.50 0.60
C PRO A 179 -7.32 -3.91 2.03
N HIS A 180 -6.17 -3.64 2.63
CA HIS A 180 -6.06 -3.14 4.01
C HIS A 180 -5.98 -1.62 4.13
N CYS A 181 -6.12 -0.91 3.03
CA CYS A 181 -5.99 0.55 3.00
C CYS A 181 -7.35 1.23 3.07
N LEU A 182 -7.56 2.03 4.10
CA LEU A 182 -8.82 2.74 4.31
C LEU A 182 -9.03 3.96 3.41
N MET A 183 -7.97 4.43 2.74
CA MET A 183 -8.08 5.63 1.88
C MET A 183 -9.06 5.47 0.73
N SER A 184 -9.18 4.27 0.15
CA SER A 184 -10.16 4.03 -0.90
C SER A 184 -11.59 4.03 -0.37
N GLU A 185 -11.84 3.51 0.83
CA GLU A 185 -13.16 3.57 1.46
C GLU A 185 -13.56 5.00 1.81
N GLU A 186 -12.64 5.76 2.42
CA GLU A 186 -12.84 7.18 2.66
C GLU A 186 -13.16 7.92 1.35
N ALA A 187 -12.46 7.58 0.27
CA ALA A 187 -12.71 8.16 -1.05
C ALA A 187 -14.11 7.81 -1.57
N ILE A 188 -14.57 6.56 -1.44
CA ILE A 188 -15.93 6.16 -1.84
C ILE A 188 -16.96 6.97 -1.06
N MET A 189 -16.86 7.06 0.27
CA MET A 189 -17.78 7.86 1.08
C MET A 189 -17.83 9.33 0.65
N ILE A 190 -16.67 9.93 0.33
CA ILE A 190 -16.61 11.31 -0.16
C ILE A 190 -17.31 11.43 -1.52
N LEU A 191 -17.06 10.50 -2.44
CA LEU A 191 -17.65 10.50 -3.78
C LEU A 191 -19.17 10.36 -3.73
N GLU A 192 -19.68 9.40 -2.97
CA GLU A 192 -21.12 9.14 -2.79
C GLU A 192 -21.85 10.33 -2.14
N LYS A 193 -21.25 10.94 -1.12
CA LYS A 193 -21.77 12.19 -0.49
C LYS A 193 -21.96 13.30 -1.51
N HIS A 194 -21.17 13.31 -2.59
CA HIS A 194 -21.26 14.28 -3.68
C HIS A 194 -22.08 13.76 -4.89
N GLY A 195 -22.86 12.68 -4.69
CA GLY A 195 -23.76 12.13 -5.71
C GLY A 195 -23.04 11.42 -6.87
N ARG A 196 -21.81 10.92 -6.64
CA ARG A 196 -21.05 10.17 -7.64
C ARG A 196 -21.21 8.68 -7.40
N GLN A 197 -21.52 7.92 -8.46
CA GLN A 197 -21.37 6.47 -8.42
C GLN A 197 -19.88 6.13 -8.32
N ALA A 198 -19.52 5.37 -7.31
CA ALA A 198 -18.16 5.02 -7.05
C ALA A 198 -18.04 3.58 -6.53
N VAL A 199 -16.99 2.89 -6.97
CA VAL A 199 -16.68 1.51 -6.59
C VAL A 199 -15.22 1.44 -6.14
N ARG A 200 -14.96 0.65 -5.12
CA ARG A 200 -13.62 0.35 -4.65
C ARG A 200 -12.98 -0.73 -5.50
N PHE A 201 -11.73 -0.51 -5.93
CA PHE A 201 -10.85 -1.56 -6.41
C PHE A 201 -9.88 -1.92 -5.31
N SER A 202 -9.99 -3.14 -4.80
CA SER A 202 -9.30 -3.58 -3.58
C SER A 202 -7.85 -4.03 -3.81
N GLN A 203 -7.42 -4.18 -5.07
CA GLN A 203 -6.06 -4.60 -5.38
C GLN A 203 -5.09 -3.41 -5.44
N SER A 204 -3.80 -3.68 -5.22
CA SER A 204 -2.73 -2.69 -5.25
C SER A 204 -2.12 -2.55 -6.65
N VAL A 205 -1.26 -1.54 -6.82
CA VAL A 205 -0.42 -1.41 -8.03
C VAL A 205 0.51 -2.62 -8.19
N ASN A 206 0.94 -3.21 -7.08
CA ASN A 206 1.82 -4.37 -7.13
C ASN A 206 1.07 -5.61 -7.64
N ASP A 207 -0.16 -5.83 -7.17
CA ASP A 207 -1.03 -6.93 -7.66
C ASP A 207 -1.29 -6.78 -9.16
N TRP A 208 -1.58 -5.55 -9.61
CA TRP A 208 -1.70 -5.22 -11.03
C TRP A 208 -0.44 -5.58 -11.82
N ASN A 209 0.73 -5.18 -11.35
CA ASN A 209 1.99 -5.45 -12.02
C ASN A 209 2.32 -6.95 -12.06
N LEU A 210 2.09 -7.67 -10.96
CA LEU A 210 2.30 -9.12 -10.89
C LEU A 210 1.40 -9.87 -11.87
N HIS A 211 0.13 -9.47 -12.00
CA HIS A 211 -0.80 -10.05 -12.97
C HIS A 211 -0.26 -9.95 -14.40
N HIS A 212 0.34 -8.82 -14.77
CA HIS A 212 0.86 -8.57 -16.12
C HIS A 212 2.25 -9.15 -16.40
N VAL A 213 3.01 -9.52 -15.38
CA VAL A 213 4.31 -10.21 -15.54
C VAL A 213 4.13 -11.73 -15.66
N ALA A 214 3.02 -12.26 -15.17
CA ALA A 214 2.73 -13.71 -15.18
C ALA A 214 2.15 -14.22 -16.53
N ILE A 215 1.93 -13.33 -17.49
CA ILE A 215 1.49 -13.63 -18.85
C ILE A 215 2.68 -13.53 -19.79
#